data_5738b14aca8ba6dd6bd02d008e58ece9
#
_entry.id   5738b14aca8ba6dd6bd02d008e58ece9
#
_cell.length_a   1.000
_cell.length_b   1.000
_cell.length_c   1.000
_cell.angle_alpha   90.00
_cell.angle_beta   90.00
_cell.angle_gamma   90.00
#
_symmetry.space_group_name_H-M   'P 1'
#
loop_
_entity.id
_entity.type
_entity.pdbx_description
1 polymer ?
#
loop_
_entity_poly.entity_id
_entity_poly.type
_entity_poly.pdbx_seq_one_letter_code
_entity_poly.pdbx_strand_id
1 'polypeptide(L)'
;MLESTSGVVTDVGSVKAPICDSILDARFVGGHPMAGSELQGLDGADAELFRGAVWVLCPTNSTSDDTFATVAGLVRQLGGDVLALPAKRHDQLVAVTSHLPHLAAATLLSLARTRADDHAAVMRLAAGGFRDMTRVASGHPAIWLDICRENQTAIVDAIDAMIDGLSDMRKIVDETDSAALMARLSEARAVRANLPGRVRELAEVAEVRIPIPDRAGAAAEVFTLAAELGVNTANFEVSHSVEGDRGILVMVVDAGSVELFRGGLLARGFKPVVARVV
;
A
#
# COMPACT_ATOMS: atom_id res chain seq x y z
N MET A 1 33.46 -1.13 -0.60
CA MET A 1 32.68 -2.37 -0.82
C MET A 1 33.01 -3.02 -2.15
N LEU A 2 32.94 -2.32 -3.28
CA LEU A 2 33.29 -2.89 -4.61
C LEU A 2 34.76 -3.33 -4.74
N GLU A 3 35.66 -2.66 -4.05
CA GLU A 3 37.09 -3.06 -3.98
C GLU A 3 37.32 -4.33 -3.15
N SER A 4 36.42 -4.67 -2.26
CA SER A 4 36.53 -5.82 -1.35
C SER A 4 35.80 -7.08 -1.83
N THR A 5 35.13 -7.03 -2.99
CA THR A 5 34.42 -8.17 -3.58
C THR A 5 34.67 -8.28 -5.09
N SER A 6 34.73 -9.50 -5.59
CA SER A 6 34.70 -9.82 -7.03
C SER A 6 33.29 -10.15 -7.53
N GLY A 7 32.31 -10.24 -6.62
CA GLY A 7 30.93 -10.58 -6.92
C GLY A 7 30.10 -9.40 -7.42
N VAL A 8 28.87 -9.71 -7.81
CA VAL A 8 27.85 -8.74 -8.17
C VAL A 8 27.38 -7.99 -6.92
N VAL A 9 27.12 -6.71 -7.05
CA VAL A 9 26.68 -5.83 -5.95
C VAL A 9 25.38 -5.13 -6.34
N THR A 10 24.44 -5.10 -5.41
CA THR A 10 23.21 -4.31 -5.48
C THR A 10 22.95 -3.65 -4.13
N ASP A 11 22.04 -2.69 -4.08
CA ASP A 11 21.54 -2.08 -2.86
C ASP A 11 20.02 -2.28 -2.73
N VAL A 12 19.45 -1.86 -1.60
CA VAL A 12 18.01 -1.95 -1.31
C VAL A 12 17.45 -0.60 -0.83
N GLY A 13 18.18 0.48 -1.06
CA GLY A 13 17.79 1.83 -0.61
C GLY A 13 16.56 2.37 -1.34
N SER A 14 15.87 3.32 -0.72
CA SER A 14 14.63 3.90 -1.23
C SER A 14 14.82 4.92 -2.35
N VAL A 15 16.02 5.52 -2.49
CA VAL A 15 16.35 6.51 -3.52
C VAL A 15 17.49 5.98 -4.37
N LYS A 16 17.40 6.12 -5.70
CA LYS A 16 18.31 5.45 -6.63
C LYS A 16 19.28 6.38 -7.37
N ALA A 17 18.87 7.60 -7.73
CA ALA A 17 19.72 8.46 -8.55
C ALA A 17 21.09 8.74 -7.91
N PRO A 18 21.21 9.16 -6.64
CA PRO A 18 22.50 9.48 -6.04
C PRO A 18 23.48 8.30 -6.03
N ILE A 19 23.00 7.10 -5.69
CA ILE A 19 23.85 5.91 -5.62
C ILE A 19 24.24 5.42 -7.03
N CYS A 20 23.32 5.42 -7.98
CA CYS A 20 23.59 5.01 -9.35
C CYS A 20 24.54 5.99 -10.08
N ASP A 21 24.42 7.28 -9.78
CA ASP A 21 25.32 8.30 -10.36
C ASP A 21 26.74 8.22 -9.73
N SER A 22 26.88 7.72 -8.51
CA SER A 22 28.15 7.60 -7.78
C SER A 22 28.93 6.32 -8.08
N ILE A 23 28.27 5.27 -8.58
CA ILE A 23 28.89 3.95 -8.79
C ILE A 23 28.92 3.63 -10.28
N LEU A 24 30.13 3.70 -10.87
CA LEU A 24 30.38 3.42 -12.29
C LEU A 24 31.14 2.09 -12.44
N ASP A 25 30.58 0.99 -11.92
CA ASP A 25 31.16 -0.35 -11.96
C ASP A 25 30.21 -1.32 -12.67
N ALA A 26 30.73 -2.15 -13.57
CA ALA A 26 29.95 -3.12 -14.34
C ALA A 26 29.26 -4.17 -13.46
N ARG A 27 29.74 -4.39 -12.25
CA ARG A 27 29.21 -5.34 -11.26
C ARG A 27 28.13 -4.76 -10.38
N PHE A 28 27.73 -3.48 -10.56
CA PHE A 28 26.71 -2.83 -9.74
C PHE A 28 25.42 -2.61 -10.53
N VAL A 29 24.28 -2.89 -9.88
CA VAL A 29 22.95 -2.45 -10.30
C VAL A 29 22.18 -1.94 -9.08
N GLY A 30 21.65 -0.72 -9.16
CA GLY A 30 20.83 -0.16 -8.10
C GLY A 30 19.54 -0.97 -7.93
N GLY A 31 19.13 -1.26 -6.69
CA GLY A 31 17.93 -2.01 -6.38
C GLY A 31 17.05 -1.31 -5.35
N HIS A 32 15.72 -1.48 -5.48
CA HIS A 32 14.76 -1.03 -4.47
C HIS A 32 13.57 -2.00 -4.40
N PRO A 33 13.48 -2.85 -3.38
CA PRO A 33 12.29 -3.63 -3.12
C PRO A 33 11.16 -2.72 -2.64
N MET A 34 10.04 -2.70 -3.38
CA MET A 34 8.83 -1.98 -2.96
C MET A 34 8.10 -2.79 -1.88
N ALA A 35 8.81 -3.07 -0.80
CA ALA A 35 8.37 -3.86 0.33
C ALA A 35 9.00 -3.30 1.61
N GLY A 36 8.29 -3.40 2.72
CA GLY A 36 8.77 -2.92 4.01
C GLY A 36 7.78 -3.26 5.12
N SER A 37 8.26 -3.10 6.35
CA SER A 37 7.47 -3.22 7.57
C SER A 37 7.60 -1.92 8.37
N GLU A 38 6.56 -1.57 9.10
CA GLU A 38 6.60 -0.48 10.07
C GLU A 38 7.43 -0.84 11.32
N LEU A 39 7.73 -2.13 11.49
CA LEU A 39 8.53 -2.66 12.60
C LEU A 39 10.03 -2.50 12.33
N GLN A 40 10.82 -2.38 13.42
CA GLN A 40 12.27 -2.18 13.33
C GLN A 40 13.05 -3.47 13.58
N GLY A 41 14.19 -3.58 12.92
CA GLY A 41 15.14 -4.67 13.15
C GLY A 41 14.52 -6.03 12.84
N LEU A 42 14.83 -7.02 13.68
CA LEU A 42 14.37 -8.39 13.51
C LEU A 42 12.87 -8.59 13.70
N ASP A 43 12.20 -7.69 14.41
CA ASP A 43 10.75 -7.77 14.61
C ASP A 43 9.98 -7.48 13.30
N GLY A 44 10.61 -6.78 12.35
CA GLY A 44 10.08 -6.54 11.01
C GLY A 44 10.54 -7.56 9.96
N ALA A 45 11.30 -8.58 10.35
CA ALA A 45 11.78 -9.60 9.43
C ALA A 45 10.67 -10.60 9.10
N ASP A 46 10.43 -10.79 7.79
CA ASP A 46 9.47 -11.76 7.29
C ASP A 46 10.08 -12.46 6.07
N ALA A 47 10.11 -13.79 6.09
CA ALA A 47 10.63 -14.61 4.98
C ALA A 47 9.82 -14.40 3.68
N GLU A 48 8.56 -14.04 3.79
CA GLU A 48 7.64 -13.80 2.68
C GLU A 48 7.57 -12.32 2.24
N LEU A 49 8.39 -11.43 2.86
CA LEU A 49 8.34 -9.98 2.64
C LEU A 49 8.39 -9.57 1.16
N PHE A 50 9.17 -10.29 0.37
CA PHE A 50 9.40 -9.99 -1.04
C PHE A 50 8.47 -10.73 -1.99
N ARG A 51 7.67 -11.69 -1.53
CA ARG A 51 6.77 -12.47 -2.39
C ARG A 51 5.69 -11.58 -3.00
N GLY A 52 5.64 -11.54 -4.33
CA GLY A 52 4.73 -10.68 -5.10
C GLY A 52 5.02 -9.17 -4.96
N ALA A 53 6.15 -8.79 -4.34
CA ALA A 53 6.57 -7.40 -4.29
C ALA A 53 7.28 -7.01 -5.59
N VAL A 54 7.00 -5.80 -6.08
CA VAL A 54 7.79 -5.20 -7.16
C VAL A 54 9.17 -4.85 -6.61
N TRP A 55 10.21 -5.28 -7.32
CA TRP A 55 11.58 -4.90 -7.04
C TRP A 55 12.13 -4.12 -8.23
N VAL A 56 12.36 -2.83 -8.03
CA VAL A 56 12.90 -1.99 -9.08
C VAL A 56 14.41 -2.21 -9.17
N LEU A 57 14.89 -2.48 -10.39
CA LEU A 57 16.32 -2.49 -10.73
C LEU A 57 16.62 -1.31 -11.63
N CYS A 58 17.66 -0.56 -11.28
CA CYS A 58 18.10 0.65 -11.99
C CYS A 58 19.47 0.42 -12.63
N PRO A 59 19.53 -0.24 -13.81
CA PRO A 59 20.78 -0.37 -14.52
C PRO A 59 21.28 1.00 -15.01
N THR A 60 22.60 1.17 -15.01
CA THR A 60 23.30 2.32 -15.59
C THR A 60 23.98 1.91 -16.89
N ASN A 61 24.57 2.86 -17.61
CA ASN A 61 25.37 2.54 -18.79
C ASN A 61 26.62 1.69 -18.47
N SER A 62 27.01 1.64 -17.20
CA SER A 62 28.16 0.83 -16.75
C SER A 62 27.75 -0.57 -16.32
N THR A 63 26.49 -0.81 -15.95
CA THR A 63 25.99 -2.11 -15.47
C THR A 63 26.10 -3.15 -16.60
N SER A 64 26.76 -4.29 -16.34
CA SER A 64 26.79 -5.38 -17.32
C SER A 64 25.47 -6.15 -17.37
N ASP A 65 25.15 -6.73 -18.53
CA ASP A 65 23.97 -7.58 -18.70
C ASP A 65 23.99 -8.78 -17.75
N ASP A 66 25.16 -9.36 -17.51
CA ASP A 66 25.33 -10.49 -16.57
C ASP A 66 25.01 -10.08 -15.13
N THR A 67 25.41 -8.87 -14.73
CA THR A 67 25.10 -8.31 -13.42
C THR A 67 23.58 -8.14 -13.25
N PHE A 68 22.95 -7.50 -14.24
CA PHE A 68 21.49 -7.32 -14.23
C PHE A 68 20.76 -8.66 -14.18
N ALA A 69 21.14 -9.61 -15.03
CA ALA A 69 20.52 -10.94 -15.09
C ALA A 69 20.68 -11.71 -13.78
N THR A 70 21.86 -11.62 -13.13
CA THR A 70 22.15 -12.28 -11.86
C THR A 70 21.25 -11.73 -10.74
N VAL A 71 21.17 -10.40 -10.59
CA VAL A 71 20.33 -9.78 -9.56
C VAL A 71 18.85 -10.01 -9.84
N ALA A 72 18.41 -9.90 -11.10
CA ALA A 72 17.04 -10.20 -11.48
C ALA A 72 16.66 -11.66 -11.23
N GLY A 73 17.59 -12.59 -11.42
CA GLY A 73 17.43 -14.01 -11.07
C GLY A 73 17.24 -14.20 -9.56
N LEU A 74 18.05 -13.55 -8.73
CA LEU A 74 17.91 -13.57 -7.27
C LEU A 74 16.55 -13.03 -6.83
N VAL A 75 16.12 -11.88 -7.35
CA VAL A 75 14.82 -11.28 -7.02
C VAL A 75 13.67 -12.26 -7.31
N ARG A 76 13.70 -12.93 -8.48
CA ARG A 76 12.66 -13.92 -8.82
C ARG A 76 12.69 -15.14 -7.90
N GLN A 77 13.88 -15.58 -7.46
CA GLN A 77 13.99 -16.67 -6.48
C GLN A 77 13.39 -16.29 -5.11
N LEU A 78 13.45 -15.00 -4.74
CA LEU A 78 12.79 -14.45 -3.56
C LEU A 78 11.28 -14.25 -3.76
N GLY A 79 10.74 -14.58 -4.94
CA GLY A 79 9.31 -14.41 -5.26
C GLY A 79 8.92 -12.99 -5.64
N GLY A 80 9.87 -12.10 -5.89
CA GLY A 80 9.62 -10.72 -6.32
C GLY A 80 9.50 -10.57 -7.84
N ASP A 81 8.79 -9.51 -8.25
CA ASP A 81 8.65 -9.11 -9.66
C ASP A 81 9.64 -8.01 -10.01
N VAL A 82 10.41 -8.21 -11.07
CA VAL A 82 11.45 -7.26 -11.50
C VAL A 82 10.87 -6.20 -12.44
N LEU A 83 11.06 -4.93 -12.07
CA LEU A 83 10.77 -3.77 -12.91
C LEU A 83 12.07 -2.99 -13.17
N ALA A 84 12.50 -2.89 -14.43
CA ALA A 84 13.68 -2.09 -14.79
C ALA A 84 13.29 -0.64 -15.08
N LEU A 85 13.92 0.31 -14.41
CA LEU A 85 13.71 1.76 -14.60
C LEU A 85 15.03 2.52 -14.56
N PRO A 86 15.17 3.63 -15.31
CA PRO A 86 16.23 4.60 -15.06
C PRO A 86 16.10 5.19 -13.65
N ALA A 87 17.22 5.36 -12.93
CA ALA A 87 17.25 5.77 -11.54
C ALA A 87 16.46 7.08 -11.26
N LYS A 88 16.65 8.11 -12.10
CA LYS A 88 15.92 9.39 -11.99
C LYS A 88 14.40 9.20 -12.17
N ARG A 89 14.00 8.32 -13.09
CA ARG A 89 12.57 8.03 -13.31
C ARG A 89 11.97 7.29 -12.13
N HIS A 90 12.72 6.33 -11.57
CA HIS A 90 12.33 5.67 -10.31
C HIS A 90 12.07 6.70 -9.22
N ASP A 91 13.01 7.62 -8.96
CA ASP A 91 12.90 8.60 -7.88
C ASP A 91 11.71 9.55 -8.05
N GLN A 92 11.39 9.95 -9.29
CA GLN A 92 10.18 10.71 -9.60
C GLN A 92 8.89 9.93 -9.31
N LEU A 93 8.86 8.64 -9.66
CA LEU A 93 7.67 7.81 -9.45
C LEU A 93 7.44 7.52 -7.98
N VAL A 94 8.49 7.17 -7.22
CA VAL A 94 8.35 6.89 -5.79
C VAL A 94 8.08 8.16 -4.97
N ALA A 95 8.47 9.33 -5.47
CA ALA A 95 8.07 10.60 -4.87
C ALA A 95 6.54 10.72 -4.79
N VAL A 96 5.82 10.32 -5.84
CA VAL A 96 4.35 10.38 -5.90
C VAL A 96 3.69 9.19 -5.20
N THR A 97 4.24 7.98 -5.36
CA THR A 97 3.55 6.75 -4.92
C THR A 97 3.90 6.32 -3.50
N SER A 98 4.99 6.86 -2.91
CA SER A 98 5.48 6.49 -1.59
C SER A 98 5.76 7.72 -0.71
N HIS A 99 6.60 8.64 -1.18
CA HIS A 99 7.10 9.73 -0.33
C HIS A 99 6.00 10.76 -0.01
N LEU A 100 5.30 11.24 -1.03
CA LEU A 100 4.19 12.17 -0.86
C LEU A 100 3.07 11.61 0.04
N PRO A 101 2.59 10.36 -0.13
CA PRO A 101 1.60 9.77 0.76
C PRO A 101 2.01 9.80 2.23
N HIS A 102 3.28 9.48 2.55
CA HIS A 102 3.76 9.52 3.92
C HIS A 102 3.77 10.94 4.51
N LEU A 103 4.30 11.91 3.76
CA LEU A 103 4.35 13.31 4.20
C LEU A 103 2.95 13.91 4.33
N ALA A 104 2.03 13.56 3.43
CA ALA A 104 0.63 13.95 3.51
C ALA A 104 -0.07 13.35 4.74
N ALA A 105 0.17 12.08 5.04
CA ALA A 105 -0.34 11.41 6.24
C ALA A 105 0.17 12.08 7.53
N ALA A 106 1.46 12.39 7.60
CA ALA A 106 2.05 13.12 8.73
C ALA A 106 1.44 14.53 8.89
N THR A 107 1.22 15.23 7.77
CA THR A 107 0.58 16.56 7.75
C THR A 107 -0.87 16.50 8.22
N LEU A 108 -1.63 15.49 7.78
CA LEU A 108 -3.01 15.26 8.19
C LEU A 108 -3.11 14.98 9.70
N LEU A 109 -2.21 14.18 10.25
CA LEU A 109 -2.12 13.94 11.70
C LEU A 109 -1.80 15.21 12.47
N SER A 110 -0.88 16.03 11.95
CA SER A 110 -0.53 17.33 12.57
C SER A 110 -1.70 18.29 12.59
N LEU A 111 -2.48 18.34 11.49
CA LEU A 111 -3.70 19.14 11.40
C LEU A 111 -4.75 18.65 12.42
N ALA A 112 -4.97 17.33 12.51
CA ALA A 112 -5.91 16.77 13.47
C ALA A 112 -5.48 17.08 14.93
N ARG A 113 -4.19 16.98 15.26
CA ARG A 113 -3.64 17.33 16.57
C ARG A 113 -3.90 18.79 16.93
N THR A 114 -3.59 19.71 16.02
CA THR A 114 -3.82 21.15 16.26
C THR A 114 -5.30 21.44 16.53
N ARG A 115 -6.21 20.76 15.82
CA ARG A 115 -7.66 20.89 16.07
C ARG A 115 -8.11 20.18 17.34
N ALA A 116 -7.41 19.14 17.78
CA ALA A 116 -7.71 18.43 19.02
C ALA A 116 -7.36 19.25 20.27
N ASP A 117 -6.39 20.16 20.18
CA ASP A 117 -6.08 21.13 21.23
C ASP A 117 -7.29 22.05 21.49
N ASP A 118 -8.06 22.38 20.44
CA ASP A 118 -9.29 23.17 20.52
C ASP A 118 -10.52 22.32 20.91
N HIS A 119 -10.56 21.05 20.51
CA HIS A 119 -11.73 20.19 20.70
C HIS A 119 -11.37 18.70 20.81
N ALA A 120 -11.44 18.14 22.03
CA ALA A 120 -11.06 16.76 22.33
C ALA A 120 -11.83 15.68 21.53
N ALA A 121 -12.99 16.03 20.94
CA ALA A 121 -13.76 15.11 20.11
C ALA A 121 -13.11 14.77 18.77
N VAL A 122 -12.17 15.60 18.25
CA VAL A 122 -11.54 15.38 16.95
C VAL A 122 -10.91 13.99 16.86
N MET A 123 -10.15 13.59 17.88
CA MET A 123 -9.49 12.28 17.91
C MET A 123 -10.48 11.12 18.08
N ARG A 124 -11.64 11.37 18.72
CA ARG A 124 -12.71 10.37 18.88
C ARG A 124 -13.49 10.15 17.57
N LEU A 125 -13.53 11.17 16.72
CA LEU A 125 -14.16 11.12 15.40
C LEU A 125 -13.25 10.52 14.31
N ALA A 126 -11.99 10.24 14.64
CA ALA A 126 -11.05 9.60 13.74
C ALA A 126 -11.47 8.15 13.46
N ALA A 127 -12.33 7.98 12.45
CA ALA A 127 -12.87 6.69 12.01
C ALA A 127 -11.93 5.97 11.01
N GLY A 128 -12.39 4.85 10.42
CA GLY A 128 -11.60 3.98 9.56
C GLY A 128 -10.82 4.71 8.46
N GLY A 129 -11.49 5.53 7.66
CA GLY A 129 -10.82 6.26 6.57
C GLY A 129 -9.67 7.17 7.02
N PHE A 130 -9.79 7.83 8.19
CA PHE A 130 -8.70 8.62 8.75
C PHE A 130 -7.52 7.72 9.16
N ARG A 131 -7.79 6.59 9.83
CA ARG A 131 -6.77 5.64 10.27
C ARG A 131 -6.05 5.02 9.07
N ASP A 132 -6.80 4.65 8.02
CA ASP A 132 -6.23 4.06 6.82
C ASP A 132 -5.31 5.04 6.08
N MET A 133 -5.74 6.30 5.90
CA MET A 133 -4.92 7.34 5.29
C MET A 133 -3.66 7.68 6.09
N THR A 134 -3.70 7.54 7.42
CA THR A 134 -2.59 7.93 8.28
C THR A 134 -1.71 6.76 8.74
N ARG A 135 -2.07 5.53 8.43
CA ARG A 135 -1.34 4.31 8.85
C ARG A 135 0.14 4.36 8.46
N VAL A 136 0.45 4.82 7.25
CA VAL A 136 1.84 4.89 6.75
C VAL A 136 2.73 5.85 7.54
N ALA A 137 2.16 6.82 8.28
CA ALA A 137 2.92 7.76 9.11
C ALA A 137 3.45 7.14 10.42
N SER A 138 3.16 5.86 10.72
CA SER A 138 3.73 5.13 11.86
C SER A 138 5.18 4.69 11.66
N GLY A 139 5.72 4.78 10.43
CA GLY A 139 7.11 4.44 10.12
C GLY A 139 8.12 5.31 10.88
N HIS A 140 9.34 4.76 11.09
CA HIS A 140 10.38 5.44 11.88
C HIS A 140 10.86 6.73 11.21
N PRO A 141 10.86 7.89 11.92
CA PRO A 141 11.15 9.19 11.30
C PRO A 141 12.57 9.33 10.72
N ALA A 142 13.57 8.63 11.27
CA ALA A 142 14.96 8.80 10.85
C ALA A 142 15.21 8.46 9.37
N ILE A 143 14.55 7.43 8.84
CA ILE A 143 14.71 7.04 7.42
C ILE A 143 14.21 8.15 6.48
N TRP A 144 13.25 8.94 6.92
CA TRP A 144 12.66 10.01 6.13
C TRP A 144 13.55 11.22 5.97
N LEU A 145 14.50 11.44 6.91
CA LEU A 145 15.49 12.52 6.80
C LEU A 145 16.38 12.28 5.57
N ASP A 146 16.84 11.05 5.39
CA ASP A 146 17.69 10.69 4.26
C ASP A 146 16.88 10.68 2.95
N ILE A 147 15.69 10.08 2.94
CA ILE A 147 14.81 10.06 1.76
C ILE A 147 14.51 11.49 1.28
N CYS A 148 14.12 12.39 2.19
CA CYS A 148 13.80 13.77 1.83
C CYS A 148 15.02 14.55 1.34
N ARG A 149 16.21 14.26 1.86
CA ARG A 149 17.45 14.89 1.40
C ARG A 149 17.86 14.38 0.01
N GLU A 150 17.84 13.07 -0.18
CA GLU A 150 18.34 12.43 -1.41
C GLU A 150 17.37 12.57 -2.59
N ASN A 151 16.06 12.68 -2.34
CA ASN A 151 15.03 12.85 -3.39
C ASN A 151 14.30 14.20 -3.29
N GLN A 152 14.96 15.23 -2.79
CA GLN A 152 14.38 16.54 -2.47
C GLN A 152 13.58 17.13 -3.64
N THR A 153 14.17 17.24 -4.80
CA THR A 153 13.55 17.89 -5.97
C THR A 153 12.24 17.21 -6.37
N ALA A 154 12.26 15.88 -6.54
CA ALA A 154 11.06 15.15 -6.95
C ALA A 154 9.97 15.17 -5.88
N ILE A 155 10.34 15.19 -4.60
CA ILE A 155 9.39 15.30 -3.49
C ILE A 155 8.74 16.70 -3.48
N VAL A 156 9.50 17.77 -3.67
CA VAL A 156 8.97 19.14 -3.73
C VAL A 156 8.02 19.28 -4.90
N ASP A 157 8.40 18.81 -6.10
CA ASP A 157 7.53 18.83 -7.29
C ASP A 157 6.21 18.07 -7.03
N ALA A 158 6.27 16.93 -6.35
CA ALA A 158 5.08 16.14 -6.01
C ALA A 158 4.18 16.86 -4.96
N ILE A 159 4.77 17.53 -3.99
CA ILE A 159 4.04 18.35 -3.00
C ILE A 159 3.36 19.52 -3.68
N ASP A 160 4.05 20.24 -4.56
CA ASP A 160 3.49 21.38 -5.29
C ASP A 160 2.30 20.94 -6.15
N ALA A 161 2.41 19.85 -6.87
CA ALA A 161 1.31 19.26 -7.63
C ALA A 161 0.10 18.89 -6.75
N MET A 162 0.34 18.39 -5.53
CA MET A 162 -0.72 18.07 -4.57
C MET A 162 -1.39 19.37 -4.04
N ILE A 163 -0.61 20.40 -3.76
CA ILE A 163 -1.14 21.72 -3.32
C ILE A 163 -2.05 22.28 -4.40
N ASP A 164 -1.64 22.25 -5.66
CA ASP A 164 -2.46 22.70 -6.79
C ASP A 164 -3.77 21.89 -6.89
N GLY A 165 -3.66 20.55 -6.80
CA GLY A 165 -4.84 19.69 -6.82
C GLY A 165 -5.81 19.93 -5.65
N LEU A 166 -5.30 20.20 -4.45
CA LEU A 166 -6.12 20.56 -3.28
C LEU A 166 -6.72 21.97 -3.43
N SER A 167 -6.00 22.90 -4.06
CA SER A 167 -6.50 24.24 -4.35
C SER A 167 -7.66 24.20 -5.33
N ASP A 168 -7.60 23.35 -6.34
CA ASP A 168 -8.70 23.11 -7.28
C ASP A 168 -9.90 22.44 -6.60
N MET A 169 -9.65 21.42 -5.77
CA MET A 169 -10.71 20.79 -4.98
C MET A 169 -11.40 21.79 -4.05
N ARG A 170 -10.62 22.69 -3.42
CA ARG A 170 -11.15 23.75 -2.58
C ARG A 170 -12.12 24.66 -3.35
N LYS A 171 -11.78 25.07 -4.60
CA LYS A 171 -12.67 25.88 -5.44
C LYS A 171 -13.98 25.15 -5.74
N ILE A 172 -13.90 23.89 -6.16
CA ILE A 172 -15.07 23.04 -6.45
C ILE A 172 -16.02 22.98 -5.24
N VAL A 173 -15.47 22.84 -4.04
CA VAL A 173 -16.25 22.78 -2.79
C VAL A 173 -16.83 24.16 -2.44
N ASP A 174 -16.05 25.23 -2.56
CA ASP A 174 -16.45 26.60 -2.25
C ASP A 174 -17.60 27.07 -3.15
N GLU A 175 -17.53 26.75 -4.45
CA GLU A 175 -18.52 27.07 -5.47
C GLU A 175 -19.73 26.11 -5.47
N THR A 176 -19.71 25.08 -4.65
CA THR A 176 -20.74 24.02 -4.57
C THR A 176 -21.01 23.36 -5.93
N ASP A 177 -19.97 23.23 -6.78
CA ASP A 177 -20.07 22.62 -8.11
C ASP A 177 -20.19 21.09 -7.99
N SER A 178 -21.42 20.63 -7.85
CA SER A 178 -21.72 19.20 -7.70
C SER A 178 -21.33 18.37 -8.93
N ALA A 179 -21.36 18.97 -10.14
CA ALA A 179 -21.00 18.25 -11.37
C ALA A 179 -19.48 18.02 -11.45
N ALA A 180 -18.69 19.07 -11.20
CA ALA A 180 -17.24 18.96 -11.14
C ALA A 180 -16.79 18.04 -10.01
N LEU A 181 -17.41 18.11 -8.82
CA LEU A 181 -17.11 17.23 -7.70
C LEU A 181 -17.37 15.76 -8.06
N MET A 182 -18.54 15.48 -8.64
CA MET A 182 -18.89 14.11 -9.05
C MET A 182 -17.90 13.55 -10.09
N ALA A 183 -17.53 14.36 -11.08
CA ALA A 183 -16.56 13.96 -12.09
C ALA A 183 -15.20 13.60 -11.46
N ARG A 184 -14.68 14.47 -10.58
CA ARG A 184 -13.39 14.27 -9.90
C ARG A 184 -13.35 13.00 -9.03
N LEU A 185 -14.41 12.77 -8.24
CA LEU A 185 -14.52 11.59 -7.39
C LEU A 185 -14.70 10.31 -8.19
N SER A 186 -15.45 10.36 -9.31
CA SER A 186 -15.64 9.23 -10.21
C SER A 186 -14.33 8.82 -10.91
N GLU A 187 -13.54 9.81 -11.36
CA GLU A 187 -12.21 9.58 -11.93
C GLU A 187 -11.28 8.90 -10.90
N ALA A 188 -11.22 9.44 -9.68
CA ALA A 188 -10.40 8.87 -8.61
C ALA A 188 -10.82 7.43 -8.28
N ARG A 189 -12.13 7.14 -8.25
CA ARG A 189 -12.67 5.79 -8.04
C ARG A 189 -12.23 4.85 -9.16
N ALA A 190 -12.29 5.27 -10.42
CA ALA A 190 -11.87 4.47 -11.55
C ALA A 190 -10.37 4.14 -11.51
N VAL A 191 -9.53 5.13 -11.18
CA VAL A 191 -8.08 4.92 -11.00
C VAL A 191 -7.82 3.94 -9.86
N ARG A 192 -8.51 4.08 -8.72
CA ARG A 192 -8.36 3.19 -7.55
C ARG A 192 -8.71 1.75 -7.88
N ALA A 193 -9.76 1.52 -8.68
CA ALA A 193 -10.17 0.18 -9.11
C ALA A 193 -9.14 -0.53 -10.00
N ASN A 194 -8.30 0.26 -10.71
CA ASN A 194 -7.28 -0.26 -11.61
C ASN A 194 -5.88 -0.34 -10.98
N LEU A 195 -5.73 0.04 -9.70
CA LEU A 195 -4.43 -0.15 -9.04
C LEU A 195 -4.12 -1.64 -8.92
N PRO A 196 -2.92 -2.09 -9.34
CA PRO A 196 -2.50 -3.45 -9.12
C PRO A 196 -2.48 -3.72 -7.61
N GLY A 197 -3.39 -4.60 -7.17
CA GLY A 197 -3.40 -5.11 -5.80
C GLY A 197 -2.52 -6.36 -5.70
N ARG A 198 -2.19 -6.80 -4.49
CA ARG A 198 -1.69 -8.16 -4.24
C ARG A 198 -2.72 -9.25 -4.59
N VAL A 199 -3.88 -8.86 -5.05
CA VAL A 199 -4.98 -9.75 -5.43
C VAL A 199 -4.87 -10.01 -6.93
N ARG A 200 -4.70 -11.26 -7.30
CA ARG A 200 -4.87 -11.73 -8.67
C ARG A 200 -6.22 -11.24 -9.18
N GLU A 201 -6.21 -10.56 -10.31
CA GLU A 201 -7.33 -10.13 -11.16
C GLU A 201 -8.68 -9.86 -10.45
N LEU A 202 -9.08 -8.57 -10.36
CA LEU A 202 -10.38 -8.12 -9.80
C LEU A 202 -11.61 -8.84 -10.44
N ALA A 203 -11.44 -9.51 -11.59
CA ALA A 203 -12.46 -10.32 -12.22
C ALA A 203 -12.74 -11.64 -11.47
N GLU A 204 -11.88 -12.04 -10.53
CA GLU A 204 -11.93 -13.33 -9.84
C GLU A 204 -12.26 -13.23 -8.34
N VAL A 205 -12.62 -12.06 -7.83
CA VAL A 205 -12.98 -11.90 -6.43
C VAL A 205 -14.41 -11.42 -6.22
N ALA A 206 -14.98 -11.78 -5.09
CA ALA A 206 -16.29 -11.33 -4.66
C ALA A 206 -16.27 -10.87 -3.21
N GLU A 207 -17.09 -9.89 -2.90
CA GLU A 207 -17.28 -9.37 -1.55
C GLU A 207 -18.41 -10.16 -0.86
N VAL A 208 -18.10 -10.73 0.31
CA VAL A 208 -19.06 -11.43 1.16
C VAL A 208 -19.25 -10.62 2.43
N ARG A 209 -20.44 -10.05 2.60
CA ARG A 209 -20.84 -9.30 3.80
C ARG A 209 -21.53 -10.24 4.77
N ILE A 210 -20.99 -10.36 5.97
CA ILE A 210 -21.43 -11.32 6.99
C ILE A 210 -21.81 -10.55 8.23
N PRO A 211 -23.12 -10.41 8.54
CA PRO A 211 -23.55 -9.90 9.83
C PRO A 211 -23.06 -10.83 10.95
N ILE A 212 -22.26 -10.31 11.86
CA ILE A 212 -21.72 -11.03 13.01
C ILE A 212 -22.28 -10.44 14.31
N PRO A 213 -22.56 -11.24 15.34
CA PRO A 213 -22.91 -10.72 16.65
C PRO A 213 -21.72 -10.01 17.29
N ASP A 214 -21.98 -8.92 18.04
CA ASP A 214 -20.93 -8.20 18.76
C ASP A 214 -20.55 -8.94 20.04
N ARG A 215 -19.83 -10.03 19.89
CA ARG A 215 -19.26 -10.85 20.97
C ARG A 215 -17.86 -11.31 20.64
N ALA A 216 -17.07 -11.54 21.69
CA ALA A 216 -15.72 -12.08 21.52
C ALA A 216 -15.76 -13.41 20.75
N GLY A 217 -14.90 -13.54 19.75
CA GLY A 217 -14.74 -14.74 18.92
C GLY A 217 -15.67 -14.83 17.70
N ALA A 218 -16.67 -13.96 17.53
CA ALA A 218 -17.60 -14.06 16.40
C ALA A 218 -16.89 -13.96 15.03
N ALA A 219 -15.96 -13.03 14.86
CA ALA A 219 -15.15 -12.95 13.64
C ALA A 219 -14.21 -14.16 13.50
N ALA A 220 -13.63 -14.64 14.60
CA ALA A 220 -12.76 -15.82 14.59
C ALA A 220 -13.47 -17.08 14.07
N GLU A 221 -14.75 -17.27 14.39
CA GLU A 221 -15.56 -18.38 13.86
C GLU A 221 -15.63 -18.36 12.33
N VAL A 222 -15.77 -17.17 11.74
CA VAL A 222 -15.83 -16.98 10.28
C VAL A 222 -14.46 -17.27 9.64
N PHE A 223 -13.37 -16.78 10.22
CA PHE A 223 -12.02 -17.04 9.72
C PHE A 223 -11.62 -18.52 9.85
N THR A 224 -12.02 -19.17 10.96
CA THR A 224 -11.81 -20.62 11.14
C THR A 224 -12.54 -21.41 10.06
N LEU A 225 -13.80 -21.04 9.76
CA LEU A 225 -14.56 -21.67 8.68
C LEU A 225 -13.89 -21.46 7.30
N ALA A 226 -13.40 -20.25 7.01
CA ALA A 226 -12.69 -19.98 5.77
C ALA A 226 -11.45 -20.89 5.64
N ALA A 227 -10.67 -21.03 6.72
CA ALA A 227 -9.50 -21.91 6.76
C ALA A 227 -9.87 -23.39 6.56
N GLU A 228 -10.93 -23.89 7.24
CA GLU A 228 -11.42 -25.28 7.10
C GLU A 228 -11.88 -25.59 5.67
N LEU A 229 -12.45 -24.61 4.97
CA LEU A 229 -12.91 -24.76 3.60
C LEU A 229 -11.82 -24.48 2.55
N GLY A 230 -10.62 -24.10 2.98
CA GLY A 230 -9.52 -23.72 2.08
C GLY A 230 -9.81 -22.43 1.29
N VAL A 231 -10.68 -21.55 1.82
CA VAL A 231 -11.05 -20.28 1.18
C VAL A 231 -10.03 -19.23 1.53
N ASN A 232 -9.30 -18.75 0.53
CA ASN A 232 -8.34 -17.67 0.69
C ASN A 232 -9.06 -16.33 0.79
N THR A 233 -8.67 -15.52 1.78
CA THR A 233 -9.20 -14.18 2.02
C THR A 233 -8.21 -13.14 1.52
N ALA A 234 -8.58 -12.42 0.48
CA ALA A 234 -7.73 -11.39 -0.12
C ALA A 234 -7.72 -10.09 0.69
N ASN A 235 -8.84 -9.75 1.31
CA ASN A 235 -9.00 -8.59 2.19
C ASN A 235 -10.17 -8.81 3.15
N PHE A 236 -10.17 -8.11 4.28
CA PHE A 236 -11.32 -8.07 5.17
C PHE A 236 -11.43 -6.73 5.90
N GLU A 237 -12.65 -6.37 6.26
CA GLU A 237 -12.97 -5.20 7.07
C GLU A 237 -14.06 -5.56 8.10
N VAL A 238 -13.95 -5.03 9.31
CA VAL A 238 -14.99 -5.16 10.34
C VAL A 238 -15.56 -3.78 10.61
N SER A 239 -16.85 -3.62 10.30
CA SER A 239 -17.60 -2.41 10.62
C SER A 239 -18.53 -2.68 11.81
N HIS A 240 -18.38 -1.92 12.89
CA HIS A 240 -19.25 -1.97 14.04
C HIS A 240 -20.35 -0.90 13.92
N SER A 241 -21.59 -1.28 14.16
CA SER A 241 -22.69 -0.30 14.30
C SER A 241 -22.54 0.43 15.62
N VAL A 242 -22.64 1.77 15.60
CA VAL A 242 -22.55 2.61 16.80
C VAL A 242 -23.78 2.43 17.72
N GLU A 243 -24.86 1.84 17.22
CA GLU A 243 -26.17 1.72 17.91
C GLU A 243 -26.73 0.30 17.95
N GLY A 244 -25.94 -0.76 17.73
CA GLY A 244 -26.50 -2.11 17.69
C GLY A 244 -25.56 -3.21 18.14
N ASP A 245 -26.12 -4.31 18.64
CA ASP A 245 -25.44 -5.54 19.07
C ASP A 245 -24.86 -6.36 17.89
N ARG A 246 -24.59 -5.75 16.73
CA ARG A 246 -24.14 -6.44 15.52
C ARG A 246 -23.06 -5.65 14.79
N GLY A 247 -22.02 -6.38 14.37
CA GLY A 247 -21.03 -5.93 13.41
C GLY A 247 -21.29 -6.51 12.02
N ILE A 248 -20.65 -5.95 11.01
CA ILE A 248 -20.59 -6.53 9.67
C ILE A 248 -19.12 -6.83 9.38
N LEU A 249 -18.82 -8.10 9.19
CA LEU A 249 -17.54 -8.54 8.64
C LEU A 249 -17.69 -8.59 7.12
N VAL A 250 -16.90 -7.79 6.42
CA VAL A 250 -16.78 -7.79 4.96
C VAL A 250 -15.52 -8.58 4.63
N MET A 251 -15.64 -9.61 3.79
CA MET A 251 -14.50 -10.41 3.33
C MET A 251 -14.47 -10.42 1.81
N VAL A 252 -13.30 -10.21 1.25
CA VAL A 252 -13.04 -10.37 -0.19
C VAL A 252 -12.40 -11.73 -0.40
N VAL A 253 -13.08 -12.60 -1.11
CA VAL A 253 -12.67 -13.99 -1.37
C VAL A 253 -12.62 -14.27 -2.86
N ASP A 254 -11.94 -15.34 -3.25
CA ASP A 254 -11.94 -15.83 -4.62
C ASP A 254 -13.37 -16.15 -5.11
N ALA A 255 -13.75 -15.64 -6.28
CA ALA A 255 -15.09 -15.81 -6.85
C ALA A 255 -15.47 -17.29 -7.05
N GLY A 256 -14.48 -18.15 -7.35
CA GLY A 256 -14.69 -19.59 -7.45
C GLY A 256 -15.04 -20.26 -6.12
N SER A 257 -14.66 -19.65 -4.99
CA SER A 257 -14.88 -20.19 -3.65
C SER A 257 -16.14 -19.63 -2.97
N VAL A 258 -16.82 -18.65 -3.57
CA VAL A 258 -17.94 -17.91 -2.96
C VAL A 258 -19.09 -18.82 -2.56
N GLU A 259 -19.54 -19.70 -3.45
CA GLU A 259 -20.70 -20.57 -3.17
C GLU A 259 -20.37 -21.60 -2.08
N LEU A 260 -19.15 -22.13 -2.06
CA LEU A 260 -18.67 -23.01 -1.01
C LEU A 260 -18.64 -22.28 0.34
N PHE A 261 -18.06 -21.07 0.37
CA PHE A 261 -17.98 -20.28 1.59
C PHE A 261 -19.35 -19.84 2.08
N ARG A 262 -20.21 -19.36 1.18
CA ARG A 262 -21.59 -19.01 1.48
C ARG A 262 -22.37 -20.18 2.10
N GLY A 263 -22.26 -21.38 1.50
CA GLY A 263 -22.88 -22.59 2.01
C GLY A 263 -22.40 -22.95 3.43
N GLY A 264 -21.09 -22.86 3.68
CA GLY A 264 -20.51 -23.08 5.01
C GLY A 264 -20.98 -22.07 6.04
N LEU A 265 -21.08 -20.79 5.68
CA LEU A 265 -21.59 -19.73 6.55
C LEU A 265 -23.07 -19.95 6.92
N LEU A 266 -23.91 -20.29 5.94
CA LEU A 266 -25.33 -20.60 6.17
C LEU A 266 -25.48 -21.81 7.10
N ALA A 267 -24.68 -22.86 6.91
CA ALA A 267 -24.70 -24.06 7.77
C ALA A 267 -24.34 -23.75 9.25
N ARG A 268 -23.54 -22.68 9.49
CA ARG A 268 -23.20 -22.20 10.84
C ARG A 268 -24.13 -21.09 11.35
N GLY A 269 -25.24 -20.80 10.64
CA GLY A 269 -26.25 -19.84 11.06
C GLY A 269 -25.96 -18.38 10.74
N PHE A 270 -24.88 -18.09 10.00
CA PHE A 270 -24.63 -16.75 9.48
C PHE A 270 -25.55 -16.45 8.28
N LYS A 271 -25.76 -15.16 8.02
CA LYS A 271 -26.59 -14.69 6.88
C LYS A 271 -25.76 -13.85 5.92
N PRO A 272 -24.86 -14.47 5.15
CA PRO A 272 -23.99 -13.74 4.24
C PRO A 272 -24.77 -13.14 3.07
N VAL A 273 -24.36 -11.94 2.66
CA VAL A 273 -24.78 -11.28 1.42
C VAL A 273 -23.57 -11.18 0.50
N VAL A 274 -23.69 -11.70 -0.72
CA VAL A 274 -22.63 -11.66 -1.72
C VAL A 274 -22.88 -10.49 -2.65
N ALA A 275 -21.87 -9.64 -2.82
CA ALA A 275 -21.82 -8.60 -3.84
C ALA A 275 -20.67 -8.91 -4.81
N ARG A 276 -20.92 -8.92 -6.11
CA ARG A 276 -19.85 -8.97 -7.10
C ARG A 276 -19.12 -7.63 -7.05
N VAL A 277 -17.80 -7.66 -6.95
CA VAL A 277 -16.96 -6.47 -7.17
C VAL A 277 -17.00 -6.21 -8.67
N VAL A 278 -17.73 -5.16 -9.07
CA VAL A 278 -17.85 -4.72 -10.47
C VAL A 278 -16.75 -3.71 -10.76
#